data_0dc17381148ebf0dc9757dcbfb747752
#
_entry.id   0dc17381148ebf0dc9757dcbfb747752
#
_cell.length_a   1.000
_cell.length_b   1.000
_cell.length_c   1.000
_cell.angle_alpha   90.00
_cell.angle_beta   90.00
_cell.angle_gamma   90.00
#
_symmetry.space_group_name_H-M   'P 1'
#
loop_
_entity.id
_entity.type
_entity.pdbx_description
1 polymer ?
#
loop_
_entity_poly.entity_id
_entity_poly.type
_entity_poly.pdbx_seq_one_letter_code
_entity_poly.pdbx_strand_id
1 'polypeptide(L)'
;MTAFYWMQFYVDPSAVPMDDVVKGATDALVSVGAKFRDTTKHKAIDESVPTIQSRWSHTVGTPSFSEAIGEATRDLKGRPVGSRAQFETYDLGFEMPFEFDQEVIQMLRAHPEVRDENVARKTKLDFILDSDPALKEKIVVDFRAWDEYVHMYGNPATHHRNKKLILMLAEALYTRIHPFYGWADDETNSSDMSYDSLLAGKPPVENEFTFVGPTLRGKIGMAVDLGAGIETKSLTDGGLILHNYGRYPNEQPRFFE
;
A
#
# COMPACT_ATOMS: atom_id res chain seq x y z
N MET A 1 7.90 18.87 1.27
CA MET A 1 6.81 18.03 1.84
C MET A 1 7.09 16.65 1.29
N THR A 2 7.46 15.72 2.15
CA THR A 2 7.77 14.34 1.72
C THR A 2 6.44 13.62 1.51
N ALA A 3 6.09 13.33 0.28
CA ALA A 3 4.92 12.54 -0.08
C ALA A 3 5.28 11.03 -0.11
N PHE A 4 4.31 10.19 0.14
CA PHE A 4 4.46 8.74 0.02
C PHE A 4 3.63 8.24 -1.15
N TYR A 5 4.16 7.26 -1.87
CA TYR A 5 3.35 6.40 -2.70
C TYR A 5 2.68 5.37 -1.80
N TRP A 6 1.38 5.35 -1.80
CA TRP A 6 0.58 4.62 -0.84
C TRP A 6 -0.23 3.53 -1.52
N MET A 7 -0.26 2.35 -0.94
CA MET A 7 -1.05 1.23 -1.43
C MET A 7 -1.77 0.59 -0.25
N GLN A 8 -3.09 0.43 -0.38
CA GLN A 8 -3.91 -0.21 0.63
C GLN A 8 -4.75 -1.32 0.03
N PHE A 9 -4.79 -2.45 0.73
CA PHE A 9 -5.65 -3.57 0.42
C PHE A 9 -6.57 -3.89 1.60
N TYR A 10 -7.82 -4.14 1.31
CA TYR A 10 -8.88 -4.42 2.26
C TYR A 10 -9.26 -5.89 2.21
N VAL A 11 -9.04 -6.60 3.31
CA VAL A 11 -9.25 -8.04 3.42
C VAL A 11 -10.36 -8.32 4.43
N ASP A 12 -11.25 -9.24 4.09
CA ASP A 12 -12.27 -9.74 5.00
C ASP A 12 -11.66 -10.81 5.93
N PRO A 13 -11.54 -10.56 7.24
CA PRO A 13 -10.95 -11.52 8.17
C PRO A 13 -11.78 -12.78 8.36
N SER A 14 -13.05 -12.78 7.94
CA SER A 14 -13.87 -13.99 7.93
C SER A 14 -13.55 -14.91 6.76
N ALA A 15 -12.99 -14.38 5.67
CA ALA A 15 -12.57 -15.13 4.48
C ALA A 15 -11.10 -15.53 4.52
N VAL A 16 -10.23 -14.68 5.08
CA VAL A 16 -8.78 -14.92 5.16
C VAL A 16 -8.30 -14.73 6.60
N PRO A 17 -7.76 -15.76 7.25
CA PRO A 17 -7.23 -15.66 8.62
C PRO A 17 -6.13 -14.58 8.74
N MET A 18 -6.11 -13.86 9.86
CA MET A 18 -5.15 -12.77 10.11
C MET A 18 -3.68 -13.23 9.94
N ASP A 19 -3.37 -14.45 10.37
CA ASP A 19 -2.02 -15.02 10.22
C ASP A 19 -1.63 -15.18 8.75
N ASP A 20 -2.58 -15.59 7.92
CA ASP A 20 -2.38 -15.78 6.48
C ASP A 20 -2.26 -14.43 5.77
N VAL A 21 -2.97 -13.39 6.23
CA VAL A 21 -2.83 -12.03 5.70
C VAL A 21 -1.44 -11.48 5.98
N VAL A 22 -0.97 -11.54 7.23
CA VAL A 22 0.36 -11.04 7.61
C VAL A 22 1.46 -11.81 6.86
N LYS A 23 1.37 -13.15 6.85
CA LYS A 23 2.31 -14.00 6.13
C LYS A 23 2.25 -13.75 4.62
N GLY A 24 1.08 -13.71 4.02
CA GLY A 24 0.89 -13.48 2.60
C GLY A 24 1.45 -12.14 2.14
N ALA A 25 1.23 -11.08 2.92
CA ALA A 25 1.75 -9.75 2.61
C ALA A 25 3.28 -9.70 2.70
N THR A 26 3.87 -10.30 3.73
CA THR A 26 5.34 -10.35 3.87
C THR A 26 5.99 -11.24 2.80
N ASP A 27 5.39 -12.38 2.46
CA ASP A 27 5.84 -13.25 1.37
C ASP A 27 5.74 -12.55 -0.01
N ALA A 28 4.74 -11.68 -0.21
CA ALA A 28 4.62 -10.88 -1.42
C ALA A 28 5.82 -9.93 -1.59
N LEU A 29 6.20 -9.20 -0.53
CA LEU A 29 7.37 -8.34 -0.54
C LEU A 29 8.66 -9.11 -0.85
N VAL A 30 8.88 -10.24 -0.19
CA VAL A 30 10.05 -11.10 -0.44
C VAL A 30 10.07 -11.59 -1.88
N SER A 31 8.92 -11.93 -2.46
CA SER A 31 8.83 -12.46 -3.83
C SER A 31 9.22 -11.46 -4.92
N VAL A 32 9.13 -10.16 -4.65
CA VAL A 32 9.58 -9.10 -5.55
C VAL A 32 11.01 -8.62 -5.24
N GLY A 33 11.72 -9.33 -4.38
CA GLY A 33 13.12 -9.05 -4.04
C GLY A 33 13.31 -8.08 -2.88
N ALA A 34 12.25 -7.70 -2.16
CA ALA A 34 12.38 -6.89 -0.96
C ALA A 34 13.11 -7.65 0.16
N LYS A 35 13.92 -6.94 0.93
CA LYS A 35 14.66 -7.49 2.08
C LYS A 35 14.13 -6.90 3.36
N PHE A 36 13.74 -7.76 4.31
CA PHE A 36 13.38 -7.31 5.65
C PHE A 36 14.59 -6.63 6.33
N ARG A 37 14.33 -5.51 7.03
CA ARG A 37 15.34 -4.68 7.68
C ARG A 37 15.15 -4.56 9.18
N ASP A 38 13.99 -4.08 9.56
CA ASP A 38 13.69 -3.71 10.93
C ASP A 38 12.20 -3.67 11.21
N THR A 39 11.85 -3.37 12.45
CA THR A 39 10.50 -3.06 12.89
C THR A 39 10.49 -1.70 13.54
N THR A 40 9.41 -0.95 13.42
CA THR A 40 9.23 0.31 14.14
C THR A 40 7.94 0.25 14.93
N LYS A 41 8.04 0.41 16.25
CA LYS A 41 6.88 0.60 17.14
C LYS A 41 6.66 2.08 17.35
N HIS A 42 5.44 2.52 17.10
CA HIS A 42 5.00 3.89 17.33
C HIS A 42 4.04 3.87 18.50
N LYS A 43 4.30 4.69 19.49
CA LYS A 43 3.42 4.85 20.66
C LYS A 43 3.07 6.32 20.84
N ALA A 44 1.78 6.63 20.97
CA ALA A 44 1.33 7.97 21.34
C ALA A 44 1.80 8.29 22.77
N ILE A 45 2.42 9.46 22.95
CA ILE A 45 2.90 9.91 24.28
C ILE A 45 1.73 10.48 25.09
N ASP A 46 0.71 11.01 24.42
CA ASP A 46 -0.50 11.56 25.06
C ASP A 46 -1.73 10.81 24.55
N GLU A 47 -2.19 9.87 25.35
CA GLU A 47 -3.35 9.03 25.05
C GLU A 47 -4.69 9.81 25.15
N SER A 48 -4.66 11.00 25.75
CA SER A 48 -5.87 11.83 25.92
C SER A 48 -6.22 12.64 24.66
N VAL A 49 -5.29 12.76 23.70
CA VAL A 49 -5.48 13.56 22.48
C VAL A 49 -5.22 12.69 21.24
N PRO A 50 -6.22 11.95 20.74
CA PRO A 50 -6.08 11.11 19.55
C PRO A 50 -6.13 11.97 18.27
N THR A 51 -5.22 12.93 18.12
CA THR A 51 -5.15 13.81 16.96
C THR A 51 -3.74 13.87 16.41
N ILE A 52 -3.61 14.42 15.19
CA ILE A 52 -2.36 14.69 14.47
C ILE A 52 -1.31 15.46 15.32
N GLN A 53 -1.73 16.05 16.45
CA GLN A 53 -0.87 16.80 17.37
C GLN A 53 -0.27 15.94 18.51
N SER A 54 -0.68 14.66 18.65
CA SER A 54 -0.09 13.79 19.66
C SER A 54 1.39 13.55 19.34
N ARG A 55 2.24 13.70 20.35
CA ARG A 55 3.66 13.35 20.23
C ARG A 55 3.79 11.84 20.17
N TRP A 56 4.56 11.35 19.21
CA TRP A 56 4.83 9.93 19.06
C TRP A 56 6.25 9.62 19.50
N SER A 57 6.44 8.56 20.26
CA SER A 57 7.72 7.91 20.45
C SER A 57 7.88 6.79 19.43
N HIS A 58 9.09 6.64 18.92
CA HIS A 58 9.43 5.59 17.96
C HIS A 58 10.52 4.70 18.56
N THR A 59 10.32 3.40 18.52
CA THR A 59 11.32 2.41 18.91
C THR A 59 11.60 1.50 17.73
N VAL A 60 12.83 1.55 17.23
CA VAL A 60 13.29 0.68 16.14
C VAL A 60 13.88 -0.58 16.73
N GLY A 61 13.46 -1.74 16.24
CA GLY A 61 13.97 -3.05 16.58
C GLY A 61 14.51 -3.79 15.37
N THR A 62 15.44 -4.71 15.58
CA THR A 62 16.00 -5.57 14.53
C THR A 62 15.81 -7.05 14.88
N PRO A 63 14.55 -7.52 15.07
CA PRO A 63 14.29 -8.93 15.31
C PRO A 63 14.62 -9.77 14.06
N SER A 64 14.66 -11.08 14.22
CA SER A 64 14.64 -11.96 13.04
C SER A 64 13.33 -11.78 12.26
N PHE A 65 13.35 -12.08 10.97
CA PHE A 65 12.14 -11.94 10.14
C PHE A 65 10.96 -12.76 10.68
N SER A 66 11.21 -13.97 11.16
CA SER A 66 10.18 -14.83 11.75
C SER A 66 9.60 -14.24 13.05
N GLU A 67 10.42 -13.65 13.90
CA GLU A 67 9.96 -12.97 15.12
C GLU A 67 9.12 -11.74 14.77
N ALA A 68 9.55 -10.96 13.77
CA ALA A 68 8.82 -9.79 13.29
C ALA A 68 7.42 -10.14 12.80
N ILE A 69 7.28 -11.20 12.00
CA ILE A 69 5.97 -11.70 11.54
C ILE A 69 5.12 -12.13 12.74
N GLY A 70 5.67 -12.87 13.68
CA GLY A 70 4.97 -13.31 14.90
C GLY A 70 4.51 -12.14 15.77
N GLU A 71 5.31 -11.08 15.88
CA GLU A 71 4.94 -9.86 16.62
C GLU A 71 3.84 -9.08 15.88
N ALA A 72 3.96 -8.87 14.56
CA ALA A 72 2.96 -8.19 13.76
C ALA A 72 1.60 -8.89 13.83
N THR A 73 1.59 -10.22 13.74
CA THR A 73 0.37 -11.04 13.87
C THR A 73 -0.28 -10.91 15.26
N ARG A 74 0.54 -10.95 16.30
CA ARG A 74 0.07 -10.80 17.69
C ARG A 74 -0.51 -9.40 17.92
N ASP A 75 0.16 -8.38 17.41
CA ASP A 75 -0.28 -7.00 17.48
C ASP A 75 -1.63 -6.83 16.77
N LEU A 76 -1.77 -7.31 15.54
CA LEU A 76 -3.02 -7.25 14.78
C LEU A 76 -4.18 -7.94 15.52
N LYS A 77 -3.95 -9.13 16.09
CA LYS A 77 -4.97 -9.86 16.86
C LYS A 77 -5.36 -9.17 18.18
N GLY A 78 -4.47 -8.41 18.76
CA GLY A 78 -4.69 -7.69 20.02
C GLY A 78 -5.38 -6.32 19.84
N ARG A 79 -5.52 -5.84 18.62
CA ARG A 79 -6.10 -4.53 18.35
C ARG A 79 -7.62 -4.52 18.50
N PRO A 80 -8.21 -3.50 19.15
CA PRO A 80 -9.65 -3.34 19.17
C PRO A 80 -10.17 -2.89 17.80
N VAL A 81 -11.27 -3.49 17.36
CA VAL A 81 -11.94 -3.14 16.09
C VAL A 81 -12.46 -1.71 16.13
N GLY A 82 -12.27 -0.98 15.04
CA GLY A 82 -12.86 0.36 14.85
C GLY A 82 -12.10 1.50 15.49
N SER A 83 -10.95 1.27 16.11
CA SER A 83 -10.12 2.35 16.62
C SER A 83 -9.09 2.80 15.57
N ARG A 84 -9.44 3.78 14.74
CA ARG A 84 -8.44 4.55 13.98
C ARG A 84 -7.48 5.31 14.90
N ALA A 85 -7.89 5.60 16.14
CA ALA A 85 -7.05 6.13 17.19
C ALA A 85 -6.17 5.00 17.77
N GLN A 86 -5.27 4.48 16.96
CA GLN A 86 -4.30 3.51 17.44
C GLN A 86 -3.19 4.26 18.15
N PHE A 87 -3.14 4.09 19.45
CA PHE A 87 -2.08 4.65 20.28
C PHE A 87 -0.73 3.94 20.07
N GLU A 88 -0.75 2.78 19.44
CA GLU A 88 0.44 2.02 19.06
C GLU A 88 0.25 1.43 17.66
N THR A 89 1.27 1.55 16.80
CA THR A 89 1.36 0.87 15.51
C THR A 89 2.68 0.12 15.40
N TYR A 90 2.69 -0.94 14.61
CA TYR A 90 3.86 -1.79 14.42
C TYR A 90 4.15 -1.93 12.92
N ASP A 91 5.13 -1.16 12.45
CA ASP A 91 5.54 -1.19 11.05
C ASP A 91 6.65 -2.22 10.83
N LEU A 92 6.53 -2.99 9.77
CA LEU A 92 7.60 -3.81 9.23
C LEU A 92 8.37 -3.01 8.17
N GLY A 93 9.66 -2.80 8.41
CA GLY A 93 10.55 -2.11 7.47
C GLY A 93 11.17 -3.09 6.46
N PHE A 94 11.02 -2.77 5.18
CA PHE A 94 11.66 -3.51 4.09
C PHE A 94 12.52 -2.57 3.23
N GLU A 95 13.53 -3.12 2.58
CA GLU A 95 14.27 -2.46 1.52
C GLU A 95 13.80 -3.01 0.18
N MET A 96 13.18 -2.14 -0.62
CA MET A 96 12.77 -2.47 -1.97
C MET A 96 13.95 -2.35 -2.96
N PRO A 97 14.03 -3.20 -3.99
CA PRO A 97 15.07 -3.11 -5.01
C PRO A 97 14.78 -2.01 -6.05
N PHE A 98 14.39 -0.79 -5.56
CA PHE A 98 14.20 0.36 -6.44
C PHE A 98 15.50 0.76 -7.12
N GLU A 99 15.40 1.14 -8.37
CA GLU A 99 16.49 1.74 -9.12
C GLU A 99 16.51 3.25 -8.90
N PHE A 100 17.71 3.80 -8.72
CA PHE A 100 17.93 5.24 -8.62
C PHE A 100 18.94 5.64 -9.70
N ASP A 101 18.62 6.68 -10.46
CA ASP A 101 19.57 7.33 -11.32
C ASP A 101 20.40 8.39 -10.58
N GLN A 102 21.39 8.97 -11.26
CA GLN A 102 22.30 9.93 -10.63
C GLN A 102 21.59 11.20 -10.16
N GLU A 103 20.53 11.62 -10.81
CA GLU A 103 19.75 12.79 -10.43
C GLU A 103 19.04 12.55 -9.11
N VAL A 104 18.36 11.42 -8.98
CA VAL A 104 17.71 11.01 -7.72
C VAL A 104 18.74 10.88 -6.60
N ILE A 105 19.90 10.26 -6.86
CA ILE A 105 20.96 10.13 -5.86
C ILE A 105 21.51 11.50 -5.40
N GLN A 106 21.66 12.46 -6.30
CA GLN A 106 22.11 13.81 -5.95
C GLN A 106 21.08 14.53 -5.09
N MET A 107 19.80 14.38 -5.42
CA MET A 107 18.72 14.95 -4.63
C MET A 107 18.67 14.36 -3.23
N LEU A 108 18.74 13.04 -3.11
CA LEU A 108 18.80 12.34 -1.83
C LEU A 108 19.91 12.88 -0.92
N ARG A 109 21.09 13.09 -1.50
CA ARG A 109 22.24 13.67 -0.78
C ARG A 109 22.01 15.12 -0.34
N ALA A 110 21.20 15.88 -1.08
CA ALA A 110 20.84 17.25 -0.73
C ALA A 110 19.74 17.34 0.33
N HIS A 111 18.95 16.26 0.52
CA HIS A 111 17.84 16.25 1.47
C HIS A 111 18.34 15.94 2.90
N PRO A 112 18.10 16.82 3.89
CA PRO A 112 18.65 16.67 5.24
C PRO A 112 18.14 15.43 5.98
N GLU A 113 16.98 14.92 5.61
CA GLU A 113 16.33 13.76 6.26
C GLU A 113 16.71 12.41 5.60
N VAL A 114 17.16 12.45 4.35
CA VAL A 114 17.49 11.24 3.58
C VAL A 114 18.96 11.31 3.16
N ARG A 115 19.87 11.07 4.09
CA ARG A 115 21.31 11.12 3.84
C ARG A 115 21.90 9.88 3.18
N ASP A 116 21.13 8.79 3.12
CA ASP A 116 21.59 7.46 2.66
C ASP A 116 20.59 6.87 1.66
N GLU A 117 21.09 6.36 0.54
CA GLU A 117 20.29 5.62 -0.45
C GLU A 117 19.52 4.45 0.17
N ASN A 118 20.05 3.86 1.25
CA ASN A 118 19.38 2.79 1.97
C ASN A 118 18.09 3.26 2.68
N VAL A 119 18.04 4.52 3.11
CA VAL A 119 16.82 5.11 3.71
C VAL A 119 15.77 5.30 2.63
N ALA A 120 16.19 5.74 1.44
CA ALA A 120 15.31 5.94 0.30
C ALA A 120 14.61 4.66 -0.20
N ARG A 121 15.30 3.52 -0.10
CA ARG A 121 14.74 2.21 -0.46
C ARG A 121 13.85 1.61 0.62
N LYS A 122 13.84 2.23 1.80
CA LYS A 122 13.05 1.74 2.93
C LYS A 122 11.57 2.00 2.69
N THR A 123 10.80 0.94 2.78
CA THR A 123 9.35 0.94 2.70
C THR A 123 8.77 0.45 4.01
N LYS A 124 7.51 0.74 4.23
CA LYS A 124 6.78 0.32 5.43
C LYS A 124 5.61 -0.55 5.04
N LEU A 125 5.39 -1.59 5.82
CA LEU A 125 4.21 -2.43 5.77
C LEU A 125 3.57 -2.41 7.15
N ASP A 126 2.32 -2.01 7.23
CA ASP A 126 1.51 -2.01 8.46
C ASP A 126 0.20 -2.77 8.23
N PHE A 127 -0.42 -3.20 9.34
CA PHE A 127 -1.68 -3.92 9.34
C PHE A 127 -2.63 -3.20 10.30
N ILE A 128 -3.81 -2.84 9.82
CA ILE A 128 -4.81 -2.10 10.59
C ILE A 128 -6.09 -2.94 10.64
N LEU A 129 -6.62 -3.13 11.85
CA LEU A 129 -7.95 -3.72 12.00
C LEU A 129 -8.97 -2.58 12.11
N ASP A 130 -9.83 -2.46 11.12
CA ASP A 130 -10.82 -1.39 11.01
C ASP A 130 -12.22 -1.96 10.86
N SER A 131 -13.24 -1.13 11.01
CA SER A 131 -14.64 -1.48 10.81
C SER A 131 -15.21 -0.83 9.55
N ASP A 132 -16.03 -1.57 8.85
CA ASP A 132 -16.74 -1.11 7.66
C ASP A 132 -18.25 -1.27 7.91
N PRO A 133 -19.11 -0.34 7.45
CA PRO A 133 -20.57 -0.49 7.59
C PRO A 133 -21.14 -1.77 6.96
N ALA A 134 -20.51 -2.28 5.90
CA ALA A 134 -20.92 -3.50 5.19
C ALA A 134 -20.25 -4.76 5.77
N LEU A 135 -19.03 -4.62 6.30
CA LEU A 135 -18.25 -5.65 6.96
C LEU A 135 -18.02 -5.21 8.40
N LYS A 136 -18.35 -6.04 9.38
CA LYS A 136 -18.12 -5.69 10.79
C LYS A 136 -16.66 -5.39 11.09
N GLU A 137 -15.77 -6.11 10.41
CA GLU A 137 -14.32 -6.00 10.53
C GLU A 137 -13.69 -6.09 9.14
N LYS A 138 -12.61 -5.33 8.92
CA LYS A 138 -11.72 -5.47 7.77
C LYS A 138 -10.27 -5.31 8.21
N ILE A 139 -9.37 -6.07 7.59
CA ILE A 139 -7.93 -5.85 7.72
C ILE A 139 -7.51 -4.95 6.59
N VAL A 140 -6.86 -3.83 6.91
CA VAL A 140 -6.20 -2.97 5.93
C VAL A 140 -4.72 -3.33 5.94
N VAL A 141 -4.21 -3.82 4.82
CA VAL A 141 -2.78 -4.01 4.58
C VAL A 141 -2.27 -2.74 3.94
N ASP A 142 -1.44 -2.00 4.66
CA ASP A 142 -0.97 -0.67 4.32
C ASP A 142 0.52 -0.72 3.95
N PHE A 143 0.83 -0.40 2.70
CA PHE A 143 2.20 -0.31 2.20
C PHE A 143 2.51 1.13 1.80
N ARG A 144 3.70 1.63 2.21
CA ARG A 144 4.16 2.99 1.91
C ARG A 144 5.60 2.97 1.40
N ALA A 145 5.80 3.63 0.27
CA ALA A 145 7.12 3.94 -0.29
C ALA A 145 7.26 5.45 -0.47
N TRP A 146 8.48 5.95 -0.58
CA TRP A 146 8.71 7.36 -0.87
C TRP A 146 8.27 7.68 -2.31
N ASP A 147 7.31 8.58 -2.48
CA ASP A 147 6.74 8.97 -3.76
C ASP A 147 7.76 9.58 -4.72
N GLU A 148 8.70 10.35 -4.19
CA GLU A 148 9.78 11.00 -4.92
C GLU A 148 10.55 10.02 -5.83
N TYR A 149 10.62 8.73 -5.46
CA TYR A 149 11.32 7.70 -6.23
C TYR A 149 10.45 7.00 -7.26
N VAL A 150 9.14 7.13 -7.12
CA VAL A 150 8.19 6.49 -8.01
C VAL A 150 7.70 7.46 -9.08
N HIS A 151 7.52 8.75 -8.74
CA HIS A 151 6.84 9.72 -9.60
C HIS A 151 7.60 11.00 -9.94
N MET A 152 8.36 11.58 -9.00
CA MET A 152 8.68 12.99 -9.11
C MET A 152 10.03 13.31 -9.72
N TYR A 153 11.02 12.45 -9.54
CA TYR A 153 12.41 12.77 -9.86
C TYR A 153 13.12 11.67 -10.63
N GLY A 154 13.99 12.09 -11.54
CA GLY A 154 14.85 11.19 -12.29
C GLY A 154 14.36 10.88 -13.70
N ASN A 155 14.98 9.88 -14.30
CA ASN A 155 14.73 9.47 -15.66
C ASN A 155 13.36 8.74 -15.76
N PRO A 156 12.49 9.10 -16.73
CA PRO A 156 11.20 8.44 -16.95
C PRO A 156 11.28 6.92 -17.07
N ALA A 157 12.36 6.39 -17.65
CA ALA A 157 12.56 4.93 -17.76
C ALA A 157 12.80 4.27 -16.39
N THR A 158 13.48 4.96 -15.46
CA THR A 158 13.69 4.49 -14.09
C THR A 158 12.37 4.51 -13.30
N HIS A 159 11.59 5.58 -13.44
CA HIS A 159 10.25 5.66 -12.84
C HIS A 159 9.34 4.55 -13.34
N HIS A 160 9.32 4.31 -14.64
CA HIS A 160 8.52 3.23 -15.22
C HIS A 160 8.91 1.86 -14.64
N ARG A 161 10.23 1.59 -14.47
CA ARG A 161 10.68 0.33 -13.84
C ARG A 161 10.28 0.23 -12.38
N ASN A 162 10.41 1.31 -11.61
CA ASN A 162 10.00 1.34 -10.20
C ASN A 162 8.47 1.17 -10.05
N LYS A 163 7.67 1.83 -10.89
CA LYS A 163 6.22 1.62 -10.94
C LYS A 163 5.86 0.19 -11.31
N LYS A 164 6.55 -0.39 -12.29
CA LYS A 164 6.35 -1.80 -12.63
C LYS A 164 6.65 -2.73 -11.46
N LEU A 165 7.69 -2.43 -10.66
CA LEU A 165 7.98 -3.16 -9.43
C LEU A 165 6.86 -3.01 -8.39
N ILE A 166 6.31 -1.81 -8.22
CA ILE A 166 5.14 -1.55 -7.35
C ILE A 166 3.94 -2.36 -7.84
N LEU A 167 3.65 -2.35 -9.13
CA LEU A 167 2.55 -3.14 -9.70
C LEU A 167 2.75 -4.64 -9.50
N MET A 168 3.98 -5.15 -9.70
CA MET A 168 4.31 -6.56 -9.41
C MET A 168 4.08 -6.90 -7.93
N LEU A 169 4.45 -5.99 -7.01
CA LEU A 169 4.15 -6.15 -5.59
C LEU A 169 2.64 -6.16 -5.33
N ALA A 170 1.91 -5.23 -5.93
CA ALA A 170 0.45 -5.16 -5.79
C ALA A 170 -0.24 -6.42 -6.27
N GLU A 171 0.16 -6.97 -7.42
CA GLU A 171 -0.34 -8.26 -7.93
C GLU A 171 0.02 -9.43 -7.01
N ALA A 172 1.24 -9.43 -6.46
CA ALA A 172 1.69 -10.44 -5.52
C ALA A 172 0.93 -10.37 -4.18
N LEU A 173 0.67 -9.16 -3.67
CA LEU A 173 -0.18 -8.94 -2.50
C LEU A 173 -1.59 -9.44 -2.79
N TYR A 174 -2.22 -8.93 -3.87
CA TYR A 174 -3.56 -9.34 -4.26
C TYR A 174 -3.71 -10.88 -4.30
N THR A 175 -2.78 -11.56 -4.95
CA THR A 175 -2.83 -13.02 -5.12
C THR A 175 -2.71 -13.79 -3.80
N ARG A 176 -1.99 -13.24 -2.81
CA ARG A 176 -1.71 -13.96 -1.54
C ARG A 176 -2.68 -13.63 -0.43
N ILE A 177 -3.21 -12.39 -0.40
CA ILE A 177 -4.09 -11.98 0.70
C ILE A 177 -5.57 -11.90 0.28
N HIS A 178 -5.89 -12.13 -1.02
CA HIS A 178 -7.26 -12.18 -1.56
C HIS A 178 -8.14 -11.01 -1.11
N PRO A 179 -7.75 -9.75 -1.36
CA PRO A 179 -8.52 -8.60 -0.93
C PRO A 179 -9.83 -8.50 -1.70
N PHE A 180 -10.86 -7.95 -1.10
CA PHE A 180 -12.09 -7.62 -1.82
C PHE A 180 -11.96 -6.29 -2.56
N TYR A 181 -11.07 -5.40 -2.10
CA TYR A 181 -10.79 -4.10 -2.69
C TYR A 181 -9.35 -3.66 -2.36
N GLY A 182 -8.78 -2.80 -3.19
CA GLY A 182 -7.51 -2.13 -2.93
C GLY A 182 -7.29 -0.96 -3.87
N TRP A 183 -6.35 -0.10 -3.52
CA TRP A 183 -5.94 1.03 -4.35
C TRP A 183 -4.46 1.35 -4.15
N ALA A 184 -3.87 2.06 -5.12
CA ALA A 184 -2.52 2.60 -5.04
C ALA A 184 -2.46 3.96 -5.71
N ASP A 185 -1.82 4.95 -5.03
CA ASP A 185 -1.63 6.31 -5.52
C ASP A 185 -0.63 7.08 -4.66
N ASP A 186 -0.33 8.33 -5.04
CA ASP A 186 0.40 9.23 -4.18
C ASP A 186 -0.44 9.71 -2.97
N GLU A 187 0.21 10.11 -1.89
CA GLU A 187 -0.44 10.51 -0.63
C GLU A 187 -1.39 11.71 -0.79
N THR A 188 -1.13 12.58 -1.75
CA THR A 188 -1.91 13.81 -1.92
C THR A 188 -3.27 13.57 -2.52
N ASN A 189 -3.45 12.43 -3.17
CA ASN A 189 -4.63 12.11 -3.96
C ASN A 189 -5.31 10.80 -3.53
N SER A 190 -4.71 10.05 -2.60
CA SER A 190 -5.25 8.80 -2.12
C SER A 190 -6.60 9.02 -1.44
N SER A 191 -7.62 8.31 -1.87
CA SER A 191 -8.94 8.39 -1.24
C SER A 191 -9.66 7.04 -1.25
N ASP A 192 -10.36 6.76 -0.14
CA ASP A 192 -11.30 5.64 -0.04
C ASP A 192 -12.54 5.82 -0.96
N MET A 193 -12.68 7.00 -1.58
CA MET A 193 -13.85 7.36 -2.38
C MET A 193 -14.02 6.49 -3.63
N SER A 194 -12.95 5.87 -4.12
CA SER A 194 -13.03 4.93 -5.24
C SER A 194 -13.90 3.70 -4.93
N TYR A 195 -13.95 3.23 -3.67
CA TYR A 195 -14.80 2.11 -3.29
C TYR A 195 -16.29 2.45 -3.40
N ASP A 196 -16.69 3.60 -2.86
CA ASP A 196 -18.08 4.08 -2.95
C ASP A 196 -18.47 4.42 -4.39
N SER A 197 -17.55 4.97 -5.18
CA SER A 197 -17.75 5.23 -6.61
C SER A 197 -18.02 3.94 -7.38
N LEU A 198 -17.24 2.88 -7.12
CA LEU A 198 -17.45 1.58 -7.74
C LEU A 198 -18.79 0.96 -7.35
N LEU A 199 -19.19 1.04 -6.08
CA LEU A 199 -20.50 0.56 -5.64
C LEU A 199 -21.67 1.35 -6.29
N ALA A 200 -21.45 2.63 -6.59
CA ALA A 200 -22.40 3.47 -7.31
C ALA A 200 -22.35 3.28 -8.85
N GLY A 201 -21.55 2.33 -9.35
CA GLY A 201 -21.39 2.07 -10.78
C GLY A 201 -20.60 3.16 -11.53
N LYS A 202 -19.80 3.95 -10.83
CA LYS A 202 -18.95 5.00 -11.40
C LYS A 202 -17.51 4.50 -11.56
N PRO A 203 -16.75 4.99 -12.55
CA PRO A 203 -15.34 4.64 -12.69
C PRO A 203 -14.51 5.19 -11.52
N PRO A 204 -13.52 4.42 -11.01
CA PRO A 204 -12.62 4.86 -9.95
C PRO A 204 -11.52 5.79 -10.52
N VAL A 205 -11.90 7.01 -10.87
CA VAL A 205 -11.00 7.99 -11.51
C VAL A 205 -10.02 8.66 -10.54
N GLU A 206 -10.14 8.37 -9.27
CA GLU A 206 -9.45 9.10 -8.20
C GLU A 206 -8.08 8.47 -7.84
N ASN A 207 -7.86 7.19 -8.14
CA ASN A 207 -6.60 6.50 -7.87
C ASN A 207 -5.89 6.11 -9.16
N GLU A 208 -4.56 6.02 -9.11
CA GLU A 208 -3.76 5.52 -10.23
C GLU A 208 -4.08 4.05 -10.50
N PHE A 209 -4.07 3.21 -9.47
CA PHE A 209 -4.49 1.81 -9.58
C PHE A 209 -5.64 1.51 -8.63
N THR A 210 -6.60 0.73 -9.13
CA THR A 210 -7.69 0.19 -8.30
C THR A 210 -7.77 -1.32 -8.50
N PHE A 211 -7.85 -2.05 -7.40
CA PHE A 211 -7.93 -3.51 -7.36
C PHE A 211 -9.32 -3.92 -6.91
N VAL A 212 -9.98 -4.73 -7.72
CA VAL A 212 -11.36 -5.18 -7.48
C VAL A 212 -11.36 -6.69 -7.34
N GLY A 213 -11.66 -7.17 -6.14
CA GLY A 213 -11.79 -8.61 -5.90
C GLY A 213 -13.04 -9.21 -6.56
N PRO A 214 -13.08 -10.55 -6.75
CA PRO A 214 -14.16 -11.20 -7.49
C PRO A 214 -15.55 -10.97 -6.87
N THR A 215 -15.65 -10.93 -5.55
CA THR A 215 -16.91 -10.66 -4.84
C THR A 215 -17.43 -9.25 -5.13
N LEU A 216 -16.57 -8.24 -5.08
CA LEU A 216 -16.93 -6.87 -5.40
C LEU A 216 -17.27 -6.73 -6.88
N ARG A 217 -16.47 -7.33 -7.76
CA ARG A 217 -16.73 -7.36 -9.21
C ARG A 217 -18.11 -7.94 -9.53
N GLY A 218 -18.52 -9.00 -8.83
CA GLY A 218 -19.87 -9.57 -8.97
C GLY A 218 -20.99 -8.63 -8.55
N LYS A 219 -20.74 -7.74 -7.57
CA LYS A 219 -21.72 -6.74 -7.11
C LYS A 219 -21.86 -5.55 -8.08
N ILE A 220 -20.74 -5.04 -8.60
CA ILE A 220 -20.75 -3.87 -9.49
C ILE A 220 -21.19 -4.21 -10.92
N GLY A 221 -21.21 -5.51 -11.30
CA GLY A 221 -21.55 -5.95 -12.65
C GLY A 221 -20.48 -5.63 -13.70
N MET A 222 -20.68 -6.11 -14.94
CA MET A 222 -19.77 -5.86 -16.06
C MET A 222 -19.98 -4.50 -16.75
N ALA A 223 -20.94 -3.70 -16.32
CA ALA A 223 -21.42 -2.50 -16.99
C ALA A 223 -20.84 -1.18 -16.44
N VAL A 224 -19.71 -1.22 -15.74
CA VAL A 224 -19.02 0.02 -15.38
C VAL A 224 -18.42 0.57 -16.66
N ASP A 225 -18.98 1.69 -17.14
CA ASP A 225 -18.33 2.50 -18.18
C ASP A 225 -17.07 3.11 -17.55
N LEU A 226 -15.94 2.50 -17.81
CA LEU A 226 -14.66 2.90 -17.23
C LEU A 226 -14.15 4.23 -17.81
N GLY A 227 -14.79 4.75 -18.88
CA GLY A 227 -14.37 5.99 -19.52
C GLY A 227 -13.07 5.88 -20.31
N ALA A 228 -12.72 6.95 -21.00
CA ALA A 228 -11.44 7.08 -21.67
C ALA A 228 -10.31 7.31 -20.65
N GLY A 229 -9.18 6.64 -20.80
CA GLY A 229 -8.02 6.84 -19.93
C GLY A 229 -7.83 5.75 -18.86
N ILE A 230 -8.66 4.71 -18.86
CA ILE A 230 -8.51 3.55 -17.97
C ILE A 230 -8.23 2.28 -18.78
N GLU A 231 -7.17 1.59 -18.45
CA GLU A 231 -6.89 0.23 -18.93
C GLU A 231 -7.24 -0.80 -17.86
N THR A 232 -7.49 -2.03 -18.26
CA THR A 232 -7.91 -3.10 -17.35
C THR A 232 -7.11 -4.37 -17.56
N LYS A 233 -6.84 -5.07 -16.45
CA LYS A 233 -6.25 -6.41 -16.45
C LYS A 233 -7.12 -7.35 -15.64
N SER A 234 -7.64 -8.40 -16.26
CA SER A 234 -8.35 -9.46 -15.55
C SER A 234 -7.37 -10.38 -14.84
N LEU A 235 -7.69 -10.74 -13.60
CA LEU A 235 -6.93 -11.66 -12.77
C LEU A 235 -7.50 -13.07 -12.85
N THR A 236 -6.69 -14.06 -12.52
CA THR A 236 -7.03 -15.50 -12.68
C THR A 236 -8.18 -15.95 -11.79
N ASP A 237 -8.38 -15.30 -10.65
CA ASP A 237 -9.47 -15.55 -9.70
C ASP A 237 -10.80 -14.87 -10.11
N GLY A 238 -10.80 -14.12 -11.20
CA GLY A 238 -11.93 -13.32 -11.66
C GLY A 238 -11.93 -11.88 -11.15
N GLY A 239 -10.94 -11.46 -10.39
CA GLY A 239 -10.72 -10.06 -10.03
C GLY A 239 -10.27 -9.19 -11.20
N LEU A 240 -10.06 -7.91 -10.92
CA LEU A 240 -9.72 -6.91 -11.93
C LEU A 240 -8.74 -5.88 -11.37
N ILE A 241 -7.76 -5.50 -12.17
CA ILE A 241 -6.94 -4.30 -11.93
C ILE A 241 -7.37 -3.24 -12.92
N LEU A 242 -7.61 -2.03 -12.41
CA LEU A 242 -7.89 -0.83 -13.18
C LEU A 242 -6.69 0.10 -13.06
N HIS A 243 -6.19 0.59 -14.17
CA HIS A 243 -5.12 1.59 -14.21
C HIS A 243 -5.62 2.86 -14.90
N ASN A 244 -5.64 3.96 -14.16
CA ASN A 244 -6.03 5.27 -14.67
C ASN A 244 -4.79 6.00 -15.20
N TYR A 245 -4.42 5.74 -16.45
CA TYR A 245 -3.28 6.38 -17.10
C TYR A 245 -3.55 7.85 -17.50
N GLY A 246 -4.79 8.30 -17.47
CA GLY A 246 -5.14 9.70 -17.69
C GLY A 246 -4.74 10.62 -16.53
N ARG A 247 -4.44 10.05 -15.36
CA ARG A 247 -4.08 10.81 -14.15
C ARG A 247 -2.70 11.45 -14.24
N TYR A 248 -1.75 10.77 -14.86
CA TYR A 248 -0.37 11.24 -15.06
C TYR A 248 -0.02 11.29 -16.55
N PRO A 249 -0.54 12.27 -17.33
CA PRO A 249 -0.48 12.29 -18.79
C PRO A 249 0.95 12.40 -19.36
N ASN A 250 1.92 12.79 -18.55
CA ASN A 250 3.34 12.89 -18.96
C ASN A 250 4.13 11.58 -18.77
N GLU A 251 3.50 10.55 -18.19
CA GLU A 251 4.11 9.25 -18.00
C GLU A 251 3.80 8.32 -19.17
N GLN A 252 4.64 7.31 -19.39
CA GLN A 252 4.36 6.28 -20.41
C GLN A 252 3.11 5.50 -20.00
N PRO A 253 2.06 5.53 -20.82
CA PRO A 253 0.70 5.37 -20.32
C PRO A 253 0.24 3.93 -20.12
N ARG A 254 0.96 2.89 -20.52
CA ARG A 254 0.41 1.55 -20.52
C ARG A 254 1.29 0.51 -19.85
N PHE A 255 0.72 -0.21 -18.89
CA PHE A 255 1.36 -1.31 -18.16
C PHE A 255 0.86 -2.70 -18.58
N PHE A 256 -0.30 -2.79 -19.24
CA PHE A 256 -1.00 -4.05 -19.52
C PHE A 256 -1.00 -4.45 -20.98
N GLU A 257 -0.07 -3.90 -21.79
CA GLU A 257 0.13 -4.34 -23.18
C GLU A 257 0.83 -5.69 -23.29
#